data_a2057ce378bd361f28ee7aec458389bb
#
_entry.id   a2057ce378bd361f28ee7aec458389bb
#
_cell.length_a   1.000
_cell.length_b   1.000
_cell.length_c   1.000
_cell.angle_alpha   90.00
_cell.angle_beta   90.00
_cell.angle_gamma   90.00
#
_symmetry.space_group_name_H-M   'P 1'
#
loop_
_entity.id
_entity.type
_entity.pdbx_description
1 polymer ?
#
loop_
_entity_poly.entity_id
_entity_poly.type
_entity_poly.pdbx_seq_one_letter_code
_entity_poly.pdbx_strand_id
1 'polypeptide(L)'
;MPTISQLVRKPRRKVVKKSKTPVLGKSVNALKNRSSSVNSPFKRGVCLKVSTTTPKKPNSALRKIARVRLTNQMEVTAYIPGIGHNLQELSVVLIRGGRVKDLPGVRYHIVRGSFDTSGVANRKQGRSKYGAKKA
;
A
#
# COMPACT_ATOMS: atom_id res chain seq x y z
N MET A 1 8.28 -10.45 -38.59
CA MET A 1 6.83 -10.17 -38.67
C MET A 1 6.09 -11.46 -39.02
N PRO A 2 5.07 -11.83 -38.21
CA PRO A 2 4.26 -13.01 -38.53
C PRO A 2 3.36 -12.74 -39.75
N THR A 3 3.12 -13.79 -40.54
CA THR A 3 2.23 -13.73 -41.69
C THR A 3 0.76 -13.88 -41.23
N ILE A 4 -0.17 -13.56 -42.10
CA ILE A 4 -1.61 -13.70 -41.85
C ILE A 4 -1.94 -15.16 -41.51
N SER A 5 -1.37 -16.12 -42.22
CA SER A 5 -1.60 -17.54 -42.00
C SER A 5 -1.11 -17.97 -40.59
N GLN A 6 0.01 -17.43 -40.13
CA GLN A 6 0.52 -17.72 -38.78
C GLN A 6 -0.38 -17.14 -37.69
N LEU A 7 -0.95 -15.96 -37.90
CA LEU A 7 -1.87 -15.33 -36.96
C LEU A 7 -3.21 -16.06 -36.87
N VAL A 8 -3.68 -16.65 -37.99
CA VAL A 8 -4.92 -17.46 -37.99
C VAL A 8 -4.72 -18.73 -37.16
N ARG A 9 -3.55 -19.38 -37.25
CA ARG A 9 -3.24 -20.57 -36.48
C ARG A 9 -3.08 -20.28 -35.01
N LYS A 10 -2.37 -19.21 -34.64
CA LYS A 10 -2.09 -18.81 -33.26
C LYS A 10 -2.44 -17.33 -33.11
N PRO A 11 -3.69 -17.01 -32.73
CA PRO A 11 -4.07 -15.63 -32.55
C PRO A 11 -3.25 -14.97 -31.41
N ARG A 12 -3.05 -13.68 -31.56
CA ARG A 12 -2.35 -12.89 -30.52
C ARG A 12 -3.16 -12.90 -29.24
N ARG A 13 -2.47 -13.11 -28.14
CA ARG A 13 -3.07 -12.99 -26.81
C ARG A 13 -2.74 -11.61 -26.26
N LYS A 14 -3.74 -10.99 -25.65
CA LYS A 14 -3.52 -9.73 -24.94
C LYS A 14 -2.64 -9.97 -23.73
N VAL A 15 -1.67 -9.09 -23.52
CA VAL A 15 -0.85 -9.13 -22.32
C VAL A 15 -1.69 -8.72 -21.14
N VAL A 16 -1.78 -9.58 -20.15
CA VAL A 16 -2.50 -9.31 -18.89
C VAL A 16 -1.56 -8.57 -17.95
N LYS A 17 -1.93 -7.36 -17.55
CA LYS A 17 -1.15 -6.60 -16.58
C LYS A 17 -1.33 -7.18 -15.18
N LYS A 18 -0.22 -7.42 -14.50
CA LYS A 18 -0.25 -7.83 -13.10
C LYS A 18 -0.62 -6.64 -12.21
N SER A 19 -1.33 -6.92 -11.14
CA SER A 19 -1.64 -5.91 -10.14
C SER A 19 -0.35 -5.39 -9.49
N LYS A 20 -0.26 -4.09 -9.30
CA LYS A 20 0.83 -3.46 -8.55
C LYS A 20 0.65 -3.59 -7.04
N THR A 21 -0.55 -3.98 -6.60
CA THR A 21 -0.88 -4.12 -5.18
C THR A 21 -1.54 -5.48 -4.92
N PRO A 22 -0.80 -6.60 -5.11
CA PRO A 22 -1.42 -7.94 -5.03
C PRO A 22 -1.98 -8.28 -3.65
N VAL A 23 -1.44 -7.71 -2.60
CA VAL A 23 -1.88 -7.98 -1.22
C VAL A 23 -3.30 -7.52 -0.98
N LEU A 24 -3.75 -6.43 -1.63
CA LEU A 24 -5.10 -5.90 -1.47
C LEU A 24 -6.17 -6.76 -2.17
N GLY A 25 -5.76 -7.66 -3.05
CA GLY A 25 -6.66 -8.54 -3.79
C GLY A 25 -6.89 -9.91 -3.16
N LYS A 26 -6.35 -10.16 -1.96
CA LYS A 26 -6.44 -11.48 -1.32
C LYS A 26 -7.10 -11.39 0.06
N SER A 27 -7.92 -12.37 0.38
CA SER A 27 -8.45 -12.56 1.73
C SER A 27 -8.28 -14.03 2.14
N VAL A 28 -8.25 -14.26 3.45
CA VAL A 28 -8.03 -15.60 4.01
C VAL A 28 -9.23 -15.98 4.87
N ASN A 29 -9.78 -17.17 4.59
CA ASN A 29 -10.80 -17.79 5.43
C ASN A 29 -10.11 -18.76 6.38
N ALA A 30 -10.00 -18.37 7.64
CA ALA A 30 -9.29 -19.16 8.65
C ALA A 30 -9.97 -20.49 8.97
N LEU A 31 -11.30 -20.54 8.89
CA LEU A 31 -12.06 -21.76 9.16
C LEU A 31 -11.83 -22.83 8.10
N LYS A 32 -11.71 -22.43 6.84
CA LYS A 32 -11.52 -23.34 5.70
C LYS A 32 -10.05 -23.44 5.25
N ASN A 33 -9.15 -22.65 5.85
CA ASN A 33 -7.74 -22.54 5.46
C ASN A 33 -7.55 -22.28 3.96
N ARG A 34 -8.44 -21.46 3.39
CA ARG A 34 -8.39 -21.10 1.97
C ARG A 34 -8.20 -19.59 1.82
N SER A 35 -7.44 -19.23 0.80
CA SER A 35 -7.39 -17.85 0.34
C SER A 35 -8.41 -17.65 -0.78
N SER A 36 -9.04 -16.49 -0.80
CA SER A 36 -9.96 -16.11 -1.86
C SER A 36 -9.51 -14.80 -2.49
N SER A 37 -9.89 -14.60 -3.76
CA SER A 37 -9.61 -13.36 -4.47
C SER A 37 -10.76 -12.37 -4.21
N VAL A 38 -10.47 -11.29 -3.50
CA VAL A 38 -11.45 -10.23 -3.19
C VAL A 38 -10.79 -8.89 -3.46
N ASN A 39 -11.34 -8.14 -4.40
CA ASN A 39 -10.84 -6.81 -4.71
C ASN A 39 -11.27 -5.84 -3.62
N SER A 40 -10.32 -5.23 -2.94
CA SER A 40 -10.59 -4.19 -1.97
C SER A 40 -9.56 -3.08 -2.11
N PRO A 41 -10.00 -1.79 -2.08
CA PRO A 41 -9.04 -0.67 -2.17
C PRO A 41 -8.24 -0.47 -0.90
N PHE A 42 -8.74 -0.94 0.23
CA PHE A 42 -8.12 -0.77 1.54
C PHE A 42 -8.08 -2.07 2.31
N LYS A 43 -7.08 -2.19 3.18
CA LYS A 43 -6.98 -3.29 4.16
C LYS A 43 -6.53 -2.72 5.50
N ARG A 44 -7.12 -3.24 6.56
CA ARG A 44 -6.69 -2.93 7.92
C ARG A 44 -5.48 -3.80 8.28
N GLY A 45 -4.61 -3.27 9.09
CA GLY A 45 -3.46 -4.01 9.58
C GLY A 45 -2.95 -3.47 10.90
N VAL A 46 -1.98 -4.18 11.48
CA VAL A 46 -1.33 -3.81 12.73
C VAL A 46 0.15 -3.56 12.46
N CYS A 47 0.68 -2.46 12.95
CA CYS A 47 2.09 -2.13 12.78
C CYS A 47 2.96 -3.08 13.59
N LEU A 48 3.88 -3.77 12.93
CA LEU A 48 4.87 -4.64 13.56
C LEU A 48 6.11 -3.86 13.97
N LYS A 49 6.51 -2.89 13.13
CA LYS A 49 7.68 -2.06 13.36
C LYS A 49 7.50 -0.74 12.64
N VAL A 50 7.84 0.35 13.31
CA VAL A 50 7.84 1.69 12.71
C VAL A 50 9.28 2.19 12.68
N SER A 51 9.75 2.59 11.49
CA SER A 51 11.14 3.00 11.30
C SER A 51 11.25 4.06 10.20
N THR A 52 12.47 4.42 9.90
CA THR A 52 12.78 5.32 8.79
C THR A 52 13.70 4.64 7.80
N THR A 53 13.68 5.09 6.57
CA THR A 53 14.58 4.60 5.53
C THR A 53 15.01 5.76 4.64
N THR A 54 16.19 5.59 4.03
CA THR A 54 16.68 6.56 3.05
C THR A 54 16.12 6.24 1.66
N PRO A 55 15.80 7.27 0.85
CA PRO A 55 15.34 7.04 -0.51
C PRO A 55 16.49 6.65 -1.44
N LYS A 56 16.15 6.28 -2.66
CA LYS A 56 17.13 6.04 -3.72
C LYS A 56 17.87 7.32 -4.08
N LYS A 57 19.11 7.16 -4.56
CA LYS A 57 19.84 8.27 -5.20
C LYS A 57 19.03 8.80 -6.40
N PRO A 58 19.02 10.09 -6.66
CA PRO A 58 19.83 11.17 -6.05
C PRO A 58 19.18 11.81 -4.82
N ASN A 59 18.06 11.29 -4.31
CA ASN A 59 17.34 11.90 -3.19
C ASN A 59 17.97 11.53 -1.86
N SER A 60 17.79 12.39 -0.87
CA SER A 60 18.27 12.18 0.49
C SER A 60 17.25 12.70 1.49
N ALA A 61 16.85 11.87 2.42
CA ALA A 61 15.90 12.20 3.49
C ALA A 61 15.77 11.02 4.45
N LEU A 62 15.01 11.20 5.50
CA LEU A 62 14.55 10.09 6.35
C LEU A 62 13.06 9.89 6.12
N ARG A 63 12.72 8.92 5.30
CA ARG A 63 11.32 8.57 4.98
C ARG A 63 10.76 7.68 6.07
N LYS A 64 9.58 8.01 6.56
CA LYS A 64 8.91 7.25 7.63
C LYS A 64 8.15 6.08 7.00
N ILE A 65 8.44 4.88 7.46
CA ILE A 65 7.79 3.66 7.00
C ILE A 65 7.34 2.82 8.18
N ALA A 66 6.42 1.91 7.92
CA ALA A 66 5.96 0.93 8.90
C ALA A 66 5.86 -0.44 8.26
N ARG A 67 6.29 -1.46 8.98
CA ARG A 67 6.04 -2.84 8.61
C ARG A 67 4.69 -3.23 9.19
N VAL A 68 3.74 -3.61 8.35
CA VAL A 68 2.34 -3.83 8.74
C VAL A 68 1.92 -5.23 8.39
N ARG A 69 1.30 -5.92 9.33
CA ARG A 69 0.64 -7.20 9.10
C ARG A 69 -0.84 -6.96 8.86
N LEU A 70 -1.31 -7.31 7.68
CA LEU A 70 -2.70 -7.09 7.27
C LEU A 70 -3.63 -8.18 7.80
N THR A 71 -4.94 -7.93 7.72
CA THR A 71 -5.96 -8.89 8.16
C THR A 71 -5.94 -10.20 7.37
N ASN A 72 -5.37 -10.20 6.16
CA ASN A 72 -5.16 -11.41 5.37
C ASN A 72 -3.85 -12.14 5.69
N GLN A 73 -3.22 -11.83 6.83
CA GLN A 73 -1.99 -12.42 7.34
C GLN A 73 -0.72 -12.13 6.52
N MET A 74 -0.82 -11.25 5.53
CA MET A 74 0.34 -10.83 4.73
C MET A 74 1.00 -9.60 5.36
N GLU A 75 2.34 -9.56 5.28
CA GLU A 75 3.12 -8.44 5.80
C GLU A 75 3.61 -7.56 4.66
N VAL A 76 3.47 -6.25 4.82
CA VAL A 76 3.90 -5.29 3.82
C VAL A 76 4.60 -4.11 4.49
N THR A 77 5.43 -3.42 3.71
CA THR A 77 6.02 -2.15 4.11
C THR A 77 5.19 -1.02 3.51
N ALA A 78 4.71 -0.12 4.35
CA ALA A 78 3.86 0.99 3.94
C ALA A 78 4.50 2.32 4.32
N TYR A 79 4.30 3.33 3.48
CA TYR A 79 4.78 4.68 3.71
C TYR A 79 3.80 5.44 4.60
N ILE A 80 4.33 6.22 5.54
CA ILE A 80 3.53 7.10 6.41
C ILE A 80 3.61 8.51 5.83
N PRO A 81 2.55 9.00 5.14
CA PRO A 81 2.59 10.31 4.51
C PRO A 81 2.42 11.46 5.50
N GLY A 82 2.90 12.63 5.11
CA GLY A 82 2.75 13.85 5.89
C GLY A 82 3.90 14.10 6.87
N ILE A 83 3.77 15.19 7.61
CA ILE A 83 4.78 15.60 8.60
C ILE A 83 4.41 15.06 9.96
N GLY A 84 5.29 14.24 10.53
CA GLY A 84 5.10 13.65 11.85
C GLY A 84 4.00 12.60 11.89
N HIS A 85 4.03 11.76 12.90
CA HIS A 85 3.02 10.74 13.13
C HIS A 85 3.04 10.30 14.59
N ASN A 86 1.96 9.63 15.01
CA ASN A 86 1.85 9.07 16.36
C ASN A 86 1.86 7.54 16.36
N LEU A 87 2.29 6.94 15.25
CA LEU A 87 2.30 5.47 15.14
C LEU A 87 3.42 4.86 15.94
N GLN A 88 3.11 3.73 16.52
CA GLN A 88 4.06 2.91 17.28
C GLN A 88 3.76 1.44 17.01
N GLU A 89 4.55 0.57 17.60
CA GLU A 89 4.33 -0.87 17.50
C GLU A 89 2.93 -1.23 18.01
N LEU A 90 2.24 -2.13 17.30
CA LEU A 90 0.87 -2.60 17.56
C LEU A 90 -0.23 -1.56 17.27
N SER A 91 0.09 -0.42 16.65
CA SER A 91 -0.94 0.50 16.18
C SER A 91 -1.75 -0.09 15.04
N VAL A 92 -3.08 0.10 15.08
CA VAL A 92 -3.97 -0.34 14.01
C VAL A 92 -4.03 0.73 12.93
N VAL A 93 -3.81 0.34 11.69
CA VAL A 93 -3.75 1.27 10.55
C VAL A 93 -4.58 0.76 9.38
N LEU A 94 -4.94 1.67 8.49
CA LEU A 94 -5.59 1.35 7.22
C LEU A 94 -4.58 1.57 6.10
N ILE A 95 -4.42 0.56 5.23
CA ILE A 95 -3.46 0.55 4.13
C ILE A 95 -4.21 0.72 2.81
N ARG A 96 -3.66 1.55 1.94
CA ARG A 96 -4.11 1.69 0.55
C ARG A 96 -2.99 1.41 -0.43
N GLY A 97 -3.33 1.17 -1.68
CA GLY A 97 -2.34 1.05 -2.74
C GLY A 97 -1.68 2.39 -3.06
N GLY A 98 -0.57 2.34 -3.70
CA GLY A 98 0.21 3.50 -4.09
C GLY A 98 1.69 3.30 -3.76
N ARG A 99 2.50 3.31 -4.80
CA ARG A 99 3.94 3.11 -4.68
C ARG A 99 4.65 4.41 -4.34
N VAL A 100 5.71 4.31 -3.56
CA VAL A 100 6.65 5.41 -3.35
C VAL A 100 7.84 5.18 -4.27
N LYS A 101 8.02 6.04 -5.25
CA LYS A 101 9.06 5.89 -6.27
C LYS A 101 10.46 5.89 -5.67
N ASP A 102 10.69 6.70 -4.65
CA ASP A 102 12.00 6.86 -3.99
C ASP A 102 12.38 5.67 -3.09
N LEU A 103 11.41 4.86 -2.70
CA LEU A 103 11.63 3.79 -1.73
C LEU A 103 11.44 2.43 -2.39
N PRO A 104 12.50 1.63 -2.53
CA PRO A 104 12.36 0.28 -3.11
C PRO A 104 11.51 -0.62 -2.22
N GLY A 105 10.58 -1.35 -2.83
CA GLY A 105 9.73 -2.30 -2.13
C GLY A 105 8.56 -1.70 -1.36
N VAL A 106 8.40 -0.38 -1.35
CA VAL A 106 7.26 0.29 -0.71
C VAL A 106 6.17 0.52 -1.74
N ARG A 107 5.11 -0.27 -1.69
CA ARG A 107 4.00 -0.27 -2.65
C ARG A 107 2.70 0.24 -2.07
N TYR A 108 2.69 0.60 -0.80
CA TYR A 108 1.48 0.92 -0.05
C TYR A 108 1.67 2.18 0.76
N HIS A 109 0.57 2.81 1.09
CA HIS A 109 0.54 3.99 1.95
C HIS A 109 -0.39 3.74 3.13
N ILE A 110 -0.08 4.32 4.27
CA ILE A 110 -0.99 4.37 5.42
C ILE A 110 -1.93 5.56 5.23
N VAL A 111 -3.24 5.33 5.42
CA VAL A 111 -4.25 6.39 5.33
C VAL A 111 -4.26 7.18 6.63
N ARG A 112 -3.97 8.48 6.55
CA ARG A 112 -3.97 9.36 7.71
C ARG A 112 -5.41 9.69 8.15
N GLY A 113 -5.60 9.77 9.45
CA GLY A 113 -6.91 10.08 10.03
C GLY A 113 -7.83 8.89 10.22
N SER A 114 -7.34 7.67 10.01
CA SER A 114 -8.10 6.43 10.16
C SER A 114 -7.52 5.57 11.28
N PHE A 115 -8.37 4.91 12.07
CA PHE A 115 -7.98 4.06 13.19
C PHE A 115 -7.01 4.79 14.13
N ASP A 116 -5.85 4.20 14.42
CA ASP A 116 -4.86 4.77 15.34
C ASP A 116 -3.98 5.85 14.72
N THR A 117 -4.09 6.09 13.42
CA THR A 117 -3.31 7.10 12.72
C THR A 117 -4.01 8.45 12.82
N SER A 118 -3.40 9.40 13.50
CA SER A 118 -3.94 10.77 13.55
C SER A 118 -3.71 11.50 12.22
N GLY A 119 -4.55 12.49 11.94
CA GLY A 119 -4.34 13.40 10.80
C GLY A 119 -3.11 14.28 11.00
N VAL A 120 -2.65 14.89 9.93
CA VAL A 120 -1.53 15.84 10.00
C VAL A 120 -2.00 17.12 10.67
N ALA A 121 -1.32 17.53 11.74
CA ALA A 121 -1.67 18.73 12.50
C ALA A 121 -1.41 20.01 11.69
N ASN A 122 -2.24 21.02 11.90
CA ASN A 122 -2.09 22.36 11.32
C ASN A 122 -2.07 22.42 9.79
N ARG A 123 -2.62 21.41 9.14
CA ARG A 123 -2.68 21.39 7.68
C ARG A 123 -3.94 22.12 7.20
N LYS A 124 -3.74 23.05 6.28
CA LYS A 124 -4.83 23.89 5.73
C LYS A 124 -5.19 23.54 4.29
N GLN A 125 -4.25 22.98 3.52
CA GLN A 125 -4.44 22.61 2.12
C GLN A 125 -4.26 21.10 1.95
N GLY A 126 -5.03 20.50 1.03
CA GLY A 126 -4.98 19.06 0.78
C GLY A 126 -5.35 18.22 1.99
N ARG A 127 -6.29 18.70 2.80
CA ARG A 127 -6.65 18.09 4.08
C ARG A 127 -7.16 16.67 3.96
N SER A 128 -7.92 16.37 2.91
CA SER A 128 -8.47 15.03 2.68
C SER A 128 -7.38 13.97 2.54
N LYS A 129 -6.26 14.32 1.92
CA LYS A 129 -5.16 13.38 1.71
C LYS A 129 -4.42 13.03 3.00
N TYR A 130 -4.49 13.90 4.00
CA TYR A 130 -3.71 13.76 5.22
C TYR A 130 -4.58 13.68 6.48
N GLY A 131 -5.87 13.47 6.30
CA GLY A 131 -6.78 13.27 7.42
C GLY A 131 -6.97 14.47 8.32
N ALA A 132 -6.75 15.69 7.82
CA ALA A 132 -6.92 16.89 8.60
C ALA A 132 -8.37 17.39 8.54
N LYS A 133 -8.89 17.83 9.68
CA LYS A 133 -10.23 18.39 9.77
C LYS A 133 -10.22 19.86 9.37
N LYS A 134 -11.36 20.34 8.91
CA LYS A 134 -11.56 21.75 8.59
C LYS A 134 -11.44 22.59 9.87
N ALA A 135 -10.61 23.61 9.78
CA ALA A 135 -10.42 24.51 10.91
C ALA A 135 -11.61 25.46 11.08
#